data_9291e7dd70ecb97f1f6b52f250cba9e8
#
_entry.id   9291e7dd70ecb97f1f6b52f250cba9e8
#
_cell.length_a   1.000
_cell.length_b   1.000
_cell.length_c   1.000
_cell.angle_alpha   90.00
_cell.angle_beta   90.00
_cell.angle_gamma   90.00
#
_symmetry.space_group_name_H-M   'P 1'
#
loop_
_entity.id
_entity.type
_entity.pdbx_description
1 polymer ?
#
loop_
_entity_poly.entity_id
_entity_poly.type
_entity_poly.pdbx_seq_one_letter_code
_entity_poly.pdbx_strand_id
1 'polypeptide(L)'
;MRNLKIKNAGIALLLTCVLCLFSFTSNDDTMKKEHDVYIVNTTQIGKNIKGKNGPTPLCIYIKKNKIEKIEFLNSQETPKFYDRVKKVLSEKWNNMKVNDAKNLKVDAVTGATYSSEAVIKNVKAGLDYYMSHK
;
A
#
# COMPACT_ATOMS: atom_id res chain seq x y z
N MET A 1 50.98 11.31 -23.80
CA MET A 1 50.10 12.49 -24.08
C MET A 1 48.79 12.11 -24.75
N ARG A 2 48.78 11.31 -25.76
CA ARG A 2 47.58 10.92 -26.50
C ARG A 2 46.59 10.11 -25.68
N ASN A 3 47.05 9.33 -24.74
CA ASN A 3 46.22 8.48 -23.89
C ASN A 3 45.38 9.23 -22.86
N LEU A 4 45.76 10.43 -22.50
CA LEU A 4 45.02 11.26 -21.54
C LEU A 4 43.69 11.76 -22.09
N LYS A 5 43.62 12.05 -23.40
CA LYS A 5 42.38 12.51 -24.03
C LYS A 5 41.31 11.43 -24.12
N ILE A 6 41.70 10.17 -24.29
CA ILE A 6 40.82 9.01 -24.39
C ILE A 6 40.23 8.70 -23.00
N LYS A 7 41.01 8.82 -21.94
CA LYS A 7 40.58 8.59 -20.57
C LYS A 7 39.49 9.61 -20.12
N ASN A 8 39.64 10.86 -20.51
CA ASN A 8 38.68 11.88 -20.16
C ASN A 8 37.34 11.70 -20.88
N ALA A 9 37.31 11.25 -22.08
CA ALA A 9 36.10 10.93 -22.82
C ALA A 9 35.31 9.76 -22.19
N GLY A 10 36.02 8.74 -21.72
CA GLY A 10 35.41 7.58 -21.06
C GLY A 10 34.76 7.93 -19.71
N ILE A 11 35.39 8.79 -18.94
CA ILE A 11 34.87 9.25 -17.64
C ILE A 11 33.62 10.11 -17.83
N ALA A 12 33.59 10.98 -18.82
CA ALA A 12 32.42 11.80 -19.11
C ALA A 12 31.20 10.97 -19.51
N LEU A 13 31.37 9.90 -20.25
CA LEU A 13 30.31 8.99 -20.65
C LEU A 13 29.71 8.24 -19.45
N LEU A 14 30.55 7.77 -18.54
CA LEU A 14 30.13 7.10 -17.32
C LEU A 14 29.28 7.99 -16.40
N LEU A 15 29.67 9.26 -16.25
CA LEU A 15 28.92 10.22 -15.46
C LEU A 15 27.52 10.48 -16.02
N THR A 16 27.39 10.53 -17.34
CA THR A 16 26.10 10.75 -17.99
C THR A 16 25.12 9.59 -17.77
N CYS A 17 25.61 8.36 -17.81
CA CYS A 17 24.80 7.18 -17.53
C CYS A 17 24.32 7.13 -16.08
N VAL A 18 25.13 7.52 -15.11
CA VAL A 18 24.77 7.53 -13.70
C VAL A 18 23.67 8.55 -13.43
N LEU A 19 23.72 9.72 -14.03
CA LEU A 19 22.70 10.74 -13.90
C LEU A 19 21.34 10.30 -14.47
N CYS A 20 21.31 9.56 -15.56
CA CYS A 20 20.07 9.03 -16.12
C CYS A 20 19.39 8.00 -15.21
N LEU A 21 20.15 7.20 -14.47
CA LEU A 21 19.59 6.21 -13.56
C LEU A 21 18.88 6.82 -12.34
N PHE A 22 19.32 7.99 -11.89
CA PHE A 22 18.68 8.69 -10.78
C PHE A 22 17.34 9.33 -11.13
N SER A 23 17.08 9.56 -12.41
CA SER A 23 15.86 10.24 -12.84
C SER A 23 14.61 9.37 -12.80
N PHE A 24 14.74 8.05 -12.62
CA PHE A 24 13.64 7.09 -12.73
C PHE A 24 13.22 6.43 -11.43
N THR A 25 13.78 6.81 -10.29
CA THR A 25 13.34 6.34 -9.00
C THR A 25 12.18 7.19 -8.47
N SER A 26 11.06 7.17 -9.12
CA SER A 26 9.80 7.45 -8.48
C SER A 26 9.42 6.19 -7.70
N ASN A 27 9.76 6.15 -6.44
CA ASN A 27 9.30 5.10 -5.55
C ASN A 27 7.80 5.32 -5.33
N ASP A 28 6.99 4.64 -6.13
CA ASP A 28 5.60 4.45 -5.76
C ASP A 28 5.57 3.39 -4.66
N ASP A 29 5.65 3.84 -3.41
CA ASP A 29 5.61 2.98 -2.23
C ASP A 29 4.22 2.36 -1.99
N THR A 30 3.26 2.61 -2.88
CA THR A 30 1.90 2.12 -2.73
C THR A 30 1.80 0.62 -2.90
N MET A 31 2.52 0.04 -3.85
CA MET A 31 2.51 -1.41 -4.06
C MET A 31 3.91 -1.92 -4.35
N LYS A 32 4.32 -2.95 -3.64
CA LYS A 32 5.56 -3.68 -3.91
C LYS A 32 5.29 -5.18 -3.97
N LYS A 33 6.15 -5.88 -4.69
CA LYS A 33 6.13 -7.34 -4.75
C LYS A 33 7.37 -7.88 -4.07
N GLU A 34 7.16 -8.70 -3.06
CA GLU A 34 8.24 -9.43 -2.37
C GLU A 34 7.98 -10.92 -2.54
N HIS A 35 8.89 -11.61 -3.26
CA HIS A 35 8.67 -12.99 -3.67
C HIS A 35 7.35 -13.13 -4.46
N ASP A 36 6.40 -13.89 -3.96
CA ASP A 36 5.09 -14.10 -4.60
C ASP A 36 3.97 -13.26 -3.98
N VAL A 37 4.31 -12.35 -3.05
CA VAL A 37 3.34 -11.57 -2.30
C VAL A 37 3.36 -10.12 -2.77
N TYR A 38 2.20 -9.61 -3.15
CA TYR A 38 1.99 -8.18 -3.34
C TYR A 38 1.59 -7.54 -2.02
N ILE A 39 2.25 -6.45 -1.67
CA ILE A 39 1.95 -5.66 -0.48
C ILE A 39 1.45 -4.30 -0.92
N VAL A 40 0.18 -4.02 -0.65
CA VAL A 40 -0.45 -2.74 -1.00
C VAL A 40 -0.58 -1.89 0.25
N ASN A 41 0.12 -0.75 0.26
CA ASN A 41 0.08 0.21 1.35
C ASN A 41 -0.89 1.35 1.01
N THR A 42 -1.93 1.52 1.78
CA THR A 42 -2.98 2.50 1.50
C THR A 42 -2.69 3.90 2.03
N THR A 43 -1.53 4.16 2.60
CA THR A 43 -1.18 5.47 3.19
C THR A 43 -1.41 6.62 2.22
N GLN A 44 -0.95 6.50 0.98
CA GLN A 44 -1.10 7.54 -0.03
C GLN A 44 -2.48 7.51 -0.71
N ILE A 45 -2.90 6.35 -1.17
CA ILE A 45 -4.18 6.22 -1.88
C ILE A 45 -5.39 6.44 -0.97
N GLY A 46 -5.26 6.16 0.31
CA GLY A 46 -6.29 6.33 1.33
C GLY A 46 -6.16 7.59 2.19
N LYS A 47 -5.28 8.53 1.86
CA LYS A 47 -5.03 9.72 2.68
C LYS A 47 -6.26 10.59 2.94
N ASN A 48 -7.22 10.58 2.04
CA ASN A 48 -8.46 11.33 2.16
C ASN A 48 -9.62 10.49 2.74
N ILE A 49 -9.38 9.20 2.97
CA ILE A 49 -10.35 8.31 3.62
C ILE A 49 -10.09 8.40 5.12
N LYS A 50 -10.95 9.12 5.81
CA LYS A 50 -10.76 9.42 7.23
C LYS A 50 -11.82 8.75 8.09
N GLY A 51 -11.40 8.21 9.23
CA GLY A 51 -12.27 7.85 10.31
C GLY A 51 -12.72 9.10 11.09
N LYS A 52 -12.89 8.96 12.39
CA LYS A 52 -13.31 10.08 13.24
C LYS A 52 -12.19 11.12 13.42
N ASN A 53 -10.96 10.68 13.62
CA ASN A 53 -9.84 11.56 13.96
C ASN A 53 -8.80 11.70 12.85
N GLY A 54 -8.82 10.85 11.83
CA GLY A 54 -7.87 10.92 10.75
C GLY A 54 -7.85 9.68 9.85
N PRO A 55 -6.85 9.58 8.97
CA PRO A 55 -6.71 8.43 8.10
C PRO A 55 -6.50 7.13 8.86
N THR A 56 -6.95 6.03 8.27
CA THR A 56 -6.80 4.68 8.81
C THR A 56 -6.01 3.79 7.85
N PRO A 57 -4.72 4.09 7.63
CA PRO A 57 -3.91 3.38 6.64
C PRO A 57 -3.68 1.93 7.04
N LEU A 58 -3.51 1.07 6.03
CA LEU A 58 -3.25 -0.34 6.23
C LEU A 58 -2.42 -0.92 5.07
N CYS A 59 -1.85 -2.09 5.29
CA CYS A 59 -1.19 -2.90 4.27
C CYS A 59 -2.00 -4.15 4.00
N ILE A 60 -2.23 -4.44 2.72
CA ILE A 60 -2.92 -5.65 2.27
C ILE A 60 -1.89 -6.58 1.63
N TYR A 61 -1.76 -7.78 2.16
CA TYR A 61 -0.87 -8.82 1.65
C TYR A 61 -1.64 -9.76 0.76
N ILE A 62 -1.27 -9.83 -0.53
CA ILE A 62 -1.98 -10.61 -1.55
C ILE A 62 -1.04 -11.60 -2.19
N LYS A 63 -1.38 -12.88 -2.13
CA LYS A 63 -0.66 -13.96 -2.77
C LYS A 63 -1.60 -14.80 -3.63
N LYS A 64 -1.19 -15.08 -4.87
CA LYS A 64 -2.02 -15.86 -5.81
C LYS A 64 -3.46 -15.35 -5.92
N ASN A 65 -3.60 -14.03 -5.96
CA ASN A 65 -4.90 -13.34 -6.06
C ASN A 65 -5.85 -13.57 -4.87
N LYS A 66 -5.28 -13.95 -3.71
CA LYS A 66 -6.00 -14.10 -2.43
C LYS A 66 -5.36 -13.22 -1.37
N ILE A 67 -6.18 -12.69 -0.49
CA ILE A 67 -5.73 -11.90 0.65
C ILE A 67 -5.17 -12.84 1.71
N GLU A 68 -3.89 -12.69 2.06
CA GLU A 68 -3.28 -13.44 3.16
C GLU A 68 -3.61 -12.81 4.50
N LYS A 69 -3.42 -11.50 4.60
CA LYS A 69 -3.68 -10.73 5.83
C LYS A 69 -3.81 -9.25 5.52
N ILE A 70 -4.37 -8.54 6.48
CA ILE A 70 -4.40 -7.08 6.53
C ILE A 70 -3.68 -6.62 7.78
N GLU A 71 -2.75 -5.70 7.64
CA GLU A 71 -1.99 -5.11 8.73
C GLU A 71 -2.38 -3.65 8.89
N PHE A 72 -2.82 -3.27 10.08
CA PHE A 72 -3.18 -1.90 10.39
C PHE A 72 -1.95 -1.07 10.72
N LEU A 73 -1.80 0.07 10.07
CA LEU A 73 -0.72 1.01 10.33
C LEU A 73 -1.13 2.05 11.39
N ASN A 74 -0.18 2.90 11.77
CA ASN A 74 -0.44 3.94 12.77
C ASN A 74 -1.57 4.88 12.34
N SER A 75 -2.45 5.17 13.28
CA SER A 75 -3.62 6.03 13.08
C SER A 75 -3.82 6.97 14.27
N GLN A 76 -4.47 8.10 14.03
CA GLN A 76 -4.88 9.06 15.07
C GLN A 76 -6.22 8.71 15.71
N GLU A 77 -6.81 7.58 15.33
CA GLU A 77 -8.06 7.12 15.91
C GLU A 77 -7.91 6.81 17.40
N THR A 78 -8.99 7.00 18.17
CA THR A 78 -8.98 6.73 19.61
C THR A 78 -8.76 5.23 19.85
N PRO A 79 -7.70 4.83 20.58
CA PRO A 79 -7.32 3.42 20.74
C PRO A 79 -8.48 2.53 21.21
N LYS A 80 -9.25 2.96 22.19
CA LYS A 80 -10.39 2.20 22.72
C LYS A 80 -11.38 1.75 21.64
N PHE A 81 -11.70 2.62 20.70
CA PHE A 81 -12.64 2.33 19.62
C PHE A 81 -11.95 1.63 18.47
N TYR A 82 -10.74 2.07 18.13
CA TYR A 82 -9.99 1.51 17.00
C TYR A 82 -9.50 0.08 17.25
N ASP A 83 -9.13 -0.25 18.47
CA ASP A 83 -8.77 -1.63 18.83
C ASP A 83 -9.96 -2.59 18.65
N ARG A 84 -11.17 -2.13 18.93
CA ARG A 84 -12.37 -2.90 18.63
C ARG A 84 -12.57 -3.12 17.14
N VAL A 85 -12.37 -2.09 16.34
CA VAL A 85 -12.41 -2.18 14.86
C VAL A 85 -11.38 -3.19 14.35
N LYS A 86 -10.13 -3.08 14.79
CA LYS A 86 -9.06 -4.00 14.42
C LYS A 86 -9.41 -5.45 14.79
N LYS A 87 -9.90 -5.67 15.99
CA LYS A 87 -10.26 -7.02 16.47
C LYS A 87 -11.35 -7.66 15.61
N VAL A 88 -12.37 -6.90 15.22
CA VAL A 88 -13.50 -7.42 14.44
C VAL A 88 -13.17 -7.54 12.95
N LEU A 89 -12.44 -6.57 12.39
CA LEU A 89 -12.23 -6.49 10.94
C LEU A 89 -10.95 -7.15 10.45
N SER A 90 -9.96 -7.41 11.32
CA SER A 90 -8.64 -7.93 10.90
C SER A 90 -8.68 -9.21 10.08
N GLU A 91 -9.66 -10.06 10.32
CA GLU A 91 -9.76 -11.39 9.67
C GLU A 91 -10.90 -11.49 8.65
N LYS A 92 -11.67 -10.41 8.45
CA LYS A 92 -12.86 -10.46 7.57
C LYS A 92 -12.56 -10.87 6.14
N TRP A 93 -11.40 -10.51 5.63
CA TRP A 93 -11.03 -10.73 4.23
C TRP A 93 -9.99 -11.83 4.05
N ASN A 94 -9.49 -12.43 5.13
CA ASN A 94 -8.42 -13.43 5.07
C ASN A 94 -8.85 -14.63 4.21
N ASN A 95 -7.94 -15.08 3.36
CA ASN A 95 -8.12 -16.19 2.42
C ASN A 95 -9.18 -15.97 1.33
N MET A 96 -9.75 -14.78 1.23
CA MET A 96 -10.68 -14.45 0.16
C MET A 96 -9.95 -14.11 -1.13
N LYS A 97 -10.55 -14.48 -2.26
CA LYS A 97 -10.12 -13.98 -3.56
C LYS A 97 -10.36 -12.48 -3.62
N VAL A 98 -9.47 -11.76 -4.30
CA VAL A 98 -9.55 -10.30 -4.38
C VAL A 98 -10.89 -9.80 -4.88
N ASN A 99 -11.46 -10.42 -5.92
CA ASN A 99 -12.77 -10.04 -6.44
C ASN A 99 -13.91 -10.23 -5.42
N ASP A 100 -13.88 -11.34 -4.68
CA ASP A 100 -14.90 -11.61 -3.67
C ASP A 100 -14.77 -10.63 -2.50
N ALA A 101 -13.54 -10.36 -2.06
CA ALA A 101 -13.26 -9.42 -0.99
C ALA A 101 -13.68 -7.99 -1.35
N LYS A 102 -13.42 -7.57 -2.59
CA LYS A 102 -13.82 -6.24 -3.08
C LYS A 102 -15.33 -6.04 -3.05
N ASN A 103 -16.09 -7.08 -3.33
CA ASN A 103 -17.55 -7.04 -3.40
C ASN A 103 -18.22 -7.43 -2.07
N LEU A 104 -17.44 -7.82 -1.07
CA LEU A 104 -17.98 -8.20 0.23
C LEU A 104 -18.62 -7.00 0.92
N LYS A 105 -19.87 -7.16 1.32
CA LYS A 105 -20.54 -6.17 2.14
C LYS A 105 -20.19 -6.41 3.60
N VAL A 106 -19.52 -5.44 4.22
CA VAL A 106 -19.07 -5.52 5.61
C VAL A 106 -19.78 -4.46 6.42
N ASP A 107 -20.37 -4.88 7.54
CA ASP A 107 -21.05 -3.98 8.45
C ASP A 107 -20.06 -3.23 9.35
N ALA A 108 -20.38 -1.99 9.68
CA ALA A 108 -19.60 -1.21 10.62
C ALA A 108 -19.67 -1.82 12.03
N VAL A 109 -18.59 -1.67 12.80
CA VAL A 109 -18.51 -2.12 14.18
C VAL A 109 -19.33 -1.19 15.06
N THR A 110 -20.24 -1.73 15.86
CA THR A 110 -21.10 -0.96 16.75
C THR A 110 -20.28 -0.07 17.70
N GLY A 111 -20.61 1.22 17.72
CA GLY A 111 -19.91 2.21 18.53
C GLY A 111 -18.61 2.75 17.92
N ALA A 112 -18.23 2.28 16.72
CA ALA A 112 -17.02 2.72 16.01
C ALA A 112 -17.29 2.84 14.50
N THR A 113 -18.42 3.41 14.11
CA THR A 113 -18.90 3.47 12.73
C THR A 113 -17.95 4.19 11.79
N TYR A 114 -17.50 5.38 12.14
CA TYR A 114 -16.61 6.17 11.27
C TYR A 114 -15.27 5.49 11.02
N SER A 115 -14.65 4.96 12.06
CA SER A 115 -13.37 4.23 11.94
C SER A 115 -13.54 2.94 11.13
N SER A 116 -14.64 2.21 11.34
CA SER A 116 -14.96 1.00 10.58
C SER A 116 -15.17 1.27 9.10
N GLU A 117 -15.95 2.27 8.76
CA GLU A 117 -16.22 2.66 7.38
C GLU A 117 -14.94 3.11 6.67
N ALA A 118 -14.07 3.83 7.36
CA ALA A 118 -12.79 4.25 6.82
C ALA A 118 -11.89 3.03 6.52
N VAL A 119 -11.82 2.05 7.42
CA VAL A 119 -11.08 0.81 7.19
C VAL A 119 -11.64 0.04 5.99
N ILE A 120 -12.94 -0.12 5.91
CA ILE A 120 -13.61 -0.82 4.80
C ILE A 120 -13.32 -0.13 3.47
N LYS A 121 -13.39 1.19 3.42
CA LYS A 121 -13.07 1.98 2.22
C LYS A 121 -11.58 1.86 1.84
N ASN A 122 -10.68 1.85 2.82
CA ASN A 122 -9.26 1.64 2.58
C ASN A 122 -8.97 0.27 1.99
N VAL A 123 -9.61 -0.77 2.49
CA VAL A 123 -9.48 -2.12 1.92
C VAL A 123 -9.93 -2.12 0.46
N LYS A 124 -11.08 -1.56 0.17
CA LYS A 124 -11.57 -1.45 -1.22
C LYS A 124 -10.60 -0.69 -2.12
N ALA A 125 -10.12 0.47 -1.67
CA ALA A 125 -9.17 1.27 -2.43
C ALA A 125 -7.87 0.51 -2.71
N GLY A 126 -7.35 -0.22 -1.73
CA GLY A 126 -6.15 -1.05 -1.89
C GLY A 126 -6.36 -2.20 -2.86
N LEU A 127 -7.50 -2.87 -2.81
CA LEU A 127 -7.83 -3.96 -3.74
C LEU A 127 -8.03 -3.44 -5.17
N ASP A 128 -8.67 -2.28 -5.34
CA ASP A 128 -8.81 -1.63 -6.65
C ASP A 128 -7.44 -1.27 -7.23
N TYR A 129 -6.56 -0.72 -6.40
CA TYR A 129 -5.20 -0.40 -6.81
C TYR A 129 -4.43 -1.65 -7.26
N TYR A 130 -4.49 -2.72 -6.48
CA TYR A 130 -3.88 -4.00 -6.85
C TYR A 130 -4.38 -4.50 -8.22
N MET A 131 -5.68 -4.48 -8.44
CA MET A 131 -6.26 -4.97 -9.69
C MET A 131 -5.85 -4.17 -10.92
N SER A 132 -5.60 -2.88 -10.75
CA SER A 132 -5.19 -2.00 -11.86
C SER A 132 -3.68 -1.97 -12.10
N HIS A 133 -2.86 -2.44 -11.16
CA HIS A 133 -1.39 -2.30 -11.23
C HIS A 133 -0.61 -3.62 -11.16
N LYS A 134 -1.28 -4.76 -11.01
CA LYS A 134 -0.63 -6.09 -11.01
C LYS A 134 -0.15 -6.52 -12.38
#